data_8f0b85434995f633eb5015dfdc239286
#
_entry.id   8f0b85434995f633eb5015dfdc239286
#
_cell.length_a   1.000
_cell.length_b   1.000
_cell.length_c   1.000
_cell.angle_alpha   90.00
_cell.angle_beta   90.00
_cell.angle_gamma   90.00
#
_symmetry.space_group_name_H-M   'P 1'
#
loop_
_entity.id
_entity.type
_entity.pdbx_description
1 polymer ?
#
loop_
_entity_poly.entity_id
_entity_poly.type
_entity_poly.pdbx_seq_one_letter_code
_entity_poly.pdbx_strand_id
1 'polypeptide(L)'
;CCIIAGIIFTAGIDYKILRRVIIVGIIALPLVYLSIDEYQQKRILGFLHPEDTTISGNYQVMQSNIAIGSGGLTGKGLFKGTQNQEDFLPIQDSDFIFAVVGEELGVLGMVALIGLYTYFLYRMLVIAAESKDEYGSLVAVGVTSMFAYQIIQNIGMTVSLIPVTGVTLPFISYGGSSVLTSMANLGLILNVSMRRKKINF
;
A
#
# COMPACT_ATOMS: atom_id res chain seq x y z
N CYS A 1 11.95 -4.10 1.56
CA CYS A 1 11.88 -4.86 2.85
C CYS A 1 10.69 -5.83 2.89
N CYS A 2 9.43 -5.42 2.62
CA CYS A 2 8.24 -6.28 2.77
C CYS A 2 8.25 -7.52 1.85
N ILE A 3 8.71 -7.39 0.59
CA ILE A 3 8.85 -8.52 -0.34
C ILE A 3 9.81 -9.57 0.24
N ILE A 4 10.98 -9.12 0.70
CA ILE A 4 11.99 -9.99 1.31
C ILE A 4 11.43 -10.68 2.55
N ALA A 5 10.72 -9.95 3.41
CA ALA A 5 10.10 -10.50 4.61
C ALA A 5 9.06 -11.58 4.27
N GLY A 6 8.21 -11.35 3.26
CA GLY A 6 7.21 -12.31 2.80
C GLY A 6 7.84 -13.59 2.26
N ILE A 7 8.86 -13.46 1.40
CA ILE A 7 9.59 -14.60 0.84
C ILE A 7 10.30 -15.40 1.94
N ILE A 8 10.98 -14.72 2.84
CA ILE A 8 11.69 -15.32 3.98
C ILE A 8 10.74 -16.11 4.88
N PHE A 9 9.58 -15.53 5.19
CA PHE A 9 8.56 -16.18 6.01
C PHE A 9 8.05 -17.47 5.37
N THR A 10 7.82 -17.46 4.06
CA THR A 10 7.30 -18.61 3.32
C THR A 10 8.36 -19.69 3.08
N ALA A 11 9.63 -19.29 2.94
CA ALA A 11 10.76 -20.22 2.77
C ALA A 11 11.12 -21.02 4.04
N GLY A 12 10.41 -20.79 5.16
CA GLY A 12 10.58 -21.59 6.39
C GLY A 12 11.89 -21.30 7.14
N ILE A 13 12.25 -20.03 7.27
CA ILE A 13 13.49 -19.64 7.98
C ILE A 13 13.43 -20.01 9.47
N ASP A 14 14.58 -20.49 9.98
CA ASP A 14 14.81 -20.74 11.38
C ASP A 14 14.49 -19.49 12.24
N TYR A 15 13.63 -19.65 13.24
CA TYR A 15 13.27 -18.57 14.19
C TYR A 15 14.50 -17.89 14.83
N LYS A 16 15.61 -18.59 14.92
CA LYS A 16 16.87 -18.04 15.44
C LYS A 16 17.45 -16.96 14.50
N ILE A 17 17.36 -17.18 13.18
CA ILE A 17 17.84 -16.22 12.19
C ILE A 17 16.90 -15.01 12.17
N LEU A 18 15.59 -15.22 12.14
CA LEU A 18 14.58 -14.15 12.16
C LEU A 18 14.77 -13.25 13.38
N ARG A 19 14.94 -13.84 14.58
CA ARG A 19 15.20 -13.08 15.81
C ARG A 19 16.48 -12.25 15.72
N ARG A 20 17.58 -12.79 15.16
CA ARG A 20 18.83 -12.05 14.99
C ARG A 20 18.65 -10.86 14.05
N VAL A 21 17.97 -11.05 12.92
CA VAL A 21 17.69 -9.97 11.96
C VAL A 21 16.87 -8.85 12.61
N ILE A 22 15.84 -9.20 13.39
CA ILE A 22 15.03 -8.22 14.13
C ILE A 22 15.89 -7.45 15.14
N ILE A 23 16.71 -8.14 15.93
CA ILE A 23 17.59 -7.48 16.93
C ILE A 23 18.58 -6.55 16.24
N VAL A 24 19.24 -6.99 15.17
CA VAL A 24 20.15 -6.16 14.37
C VAL A 24 19.41 -4.95 13.78
N GLY A 25 18.20 -5.16 13.26
CA GLY A 25 17.36 -4.07 12.73
C GLY A 25 17.04 -3.03 13.80
N ILE A 26 16.65 -3.44 15.01
CA ILE A 26 16.35 -2.51 16.11
C ILE A 26 17.60 -1.72 16.54
N ILE A 27 18.76 -2.38 16.61
CA ILE A 27 20.03 -1.71 16.97
C ILE A 27 20.48 -0.74 15.87
N ALA A 28 20.19 -1.06 14.60
CA ALA A 28 20.51 -0.20 13.45
C ALA A 28 19.58 1.02 13.32
N LEU A 29 18.35 0.98 13.87
CA LEU A 29 17.38 2.07 13.75
C LEU A 29 17.93 3.46 14.09
N PRO A 30 18.63 3.71 15.22
CA PRO A 30 19.19 5.03 15.52
C PRO A 30 20.27 5.45 14.52
N LEU A 31 21.10 4.52 14.05
CA LEU A 31 22.12 4.82 13.02
C LEU A 31 21.47 5.18 11.68
N VAL A 32 20.44 4.46 11.29
CA VAL A 32 19.66 4.75 10.09
C VAL A 32 18.99 6.12 10.22
N TYR A 33 18.39 6.45 11.36
CA TYR A 33 17.75 7.75 11.58
C TYR A 33 18.73 8.93 11.43
N LEU A 34 19.97 8.78 11.89
CA LEU A 34 21.03 9.81 11.73
C LEU A 34 21.53 9.93 10.28
N SER A 35 21.35 8.90 9.47
CA SER A 35 21.80 8.86 8.07
C SER A 35 20.71 9.24 7.07
N ILE A 36 19.49 9.46 7.53
CA ILE A 36 18.33 9.82 6.70
C ILE A 36 18.36 11.33 6.42
N ASP A 37 18.03 11.73 5.18
CA ASP A 37 17.94 13.13 4.77
C ASP A 37 16.91 13.91 5.60
N GLU A 38 17.17 15.22 5.80
CA GLU A 38 16.27 16.12 6.55
C GLU A 38 14.81 16.06 6.06
N TYR A 39 14.59 15.85 4.77
CA TYR A 39 13.25 15.71 4.20
C TYR A 39 12.50 14.51 4.75
N GLN A 40 13.18 13.37 4.89
CA GLN A 40 12.58 12.14 5.43
C GLN A 40 12.39 12.24 6.95
N GLN A 41 13.34 12.87 7.65
CA GLN A 41 13.20 13.14 9.09
C GLN A 41 11.98 14.02 9.36
N LYS A 42 11.74 15.06 8.55
CA LYS A 42 10.57 15.94 8.65
C LYS A 42 9.26 15.17 8.46
N ARG A 43 9.21 14.17 7.57
CA ARG A 43 8.02 13.31 7.41
C ARG A 43 7.73 12.46 8.65
N ILE A 44 8.77 11.93 9.31
CA ILE A 44 8.61 11.18 10.56
C ILE A 44 8.16 12.12 11.69
N LEU A 45 8.77 13.30 11.80
CA LEU A 45 8.37 14.30 12.77
C LEU A 45 6.94 14.81 12.54
N GLY A 46 6.54 15.01 11.28
CA GLY A 46 5.18 15.38 10.92
C GLY A 46 4.14 14.34 11.36
N PHE A 47 4.48 13.06 11.26
CA PHE A 47 3.60 12.00 11.76
C PHE A 47 3.46 12.02 13.30
N LEU A 48 4.52 12.37 14.03
CA LEU A 48 4.50 12.49 15.50
C LEU A 48 3.80 13.77 15.99
N HIS A 49 3.80 14.83 15.16
CA HIS A 49 3.19 16.11 15.45
C HIS A 49 2.19 16.50 14.34
N PRO A 50 1.04 15.82 14.23
CA PRO A 50 0.08 16.03 13.15
C PRO A 50 -0.58 17.43 13.16
N GLU A 51 -0.50 18.14 14.29
CA GLU A 51 -1.07 19.48 14.47
C GLU A 51 -0.24 20.58 13.79
N ASP A 52 1.04 20.31 13.51
CA ASP A 52 1.94 21.29 12.90
C ASP A 52 1.85 21.26 11.37
N THR A 53 1.00 22.12 10.83
CA THR A 53 0.78 22.25 9.36
C THR A 53 1.95 22.89 8.63
N THR A 54 2.98 23.39 9.33
CA THR A 54 4.19 23.94 8.69
C THR A 54 5.10 22.82 8.15
N ILE A 55 4.92 21.60 8.64
CA ILE A 55 5.68 20.44 8.20
C ILE A 55 5.10 19.91 6.87
N SER A 56 5.97 19.80 5.87
CA SER A 56 5.60 19.29 4.55
C SER A 56 4.95 17.90 4.66
N GLY A 57 3.75 17.77 4.15
CA GLY A 57 2.94 16.54 4.18
C GLY A 57 1.78 16.58 5.18
N ASN A 58 1.88 17.28 6.32
CA ASN A 58 0.80 17.37 7.29
C ASN A 58 -0.43 18.07 6.73
N TYR A 59 -0.21 19.13 5.94
CA TYR A 59 -1.30 19.82 5.24
C TYR A 59 -2.08 18.85 4.32
N GLN A 60 -1.37 18.02 3.55
CA GLN A 60 -1.98 17.04 2.65
C GLN A 60 -2.81 15.99 3.41
N VAL A 61 -2.27 15.49 4.52
CA VAL A 61 -2.97 14.53 5.40
C VAL A 61 -4.19 15.17 6.05
N MET A 62 -4.09 16.42 6.49
CA MET A 62 -5.22 17.16 7.04
C MET A 62 -6.33 17.32 6.01
N GLN A 63 -6.00 17.73 4.80
CA GLN A 63 -6.99 17.89 3.71
C GLN A 63 -7.60 16.53 3.30
N SER A 64 -6.80 15.46 3.29
CA SER A 64 -7.28 14.11 3.07
C SER A 64 -8.33 13.69 4.12
N ASN A 65 -8.08 13.95 5.40
CA ASN A 65 -9.03 13.66 6.47
C ASN A 65 -10.31 14.49 6.35
N ILE A 66 -10.21 15.77 5.94
CA ILE A 66 -11.37 16.63 5.68
C ILE A 66 -12.18 16.08 4.50
N ALA A 67 -11.53 15.66 3.42
CA ALA A 67 -12.18 15.07 2.25
C ALA A 67 -12.97 13.81 2.66
N ILE A 68 -12.33 12.85 3.33
CA ILE A 68 -12.98 11.63 3.83
C ILE A 68 -14.15 11.96 4.76
N GLY A 69 -13.94 12.87 5.72
CA GLY A 69 -14.97 13.29 6.68
C GLY A 69 -16.18 13.95 6.01
N SER A 70 -15.95 14.72 4.94
CA SER A 70 -16.99 15.41 4.19
C SER A 70 -17.87 14.48 3.35
N GLY A 71 -17.37 13.29 2.98
CA GLY A 71 -18.10 12.31 2.18
C GLY A 71 -19.21 11.57 2.93
N GLY A 72 -19.16 11.51 4.27
CA GLY A 72 -20.18 10.82 5.05
C GLY A 72 -20.36 9.34 4.65
N LEU A 73 -21.58 8.79 4.78
CA LEU A 73 -21.84 7.39 4.49
C LEU A 73 -21.91 7.06 3.00
N THR A 74 -22.52 7.90 2.19
CA THR A 74 -22.85 7.64 0.78
C THR A 74 -22.04 8.48 -0.20
N GLY A 75 -21.19 9.36 0.28
CA GLY A 75 -20.41 10.28 -0.54
C GLY A 75 -21.22 11.48 -1.09
N LYS A 76 -20.51 12.44 -1.67
CA LYS A 76 -21.07 13.61 -2.36
C LYS A 76 -21.57 13.28 -3.78
N GLY A 77 -21.19 12.11 -4.30
CA GLY A 77 -21.44 11.67 -5.69
C GLY A 77 -20.21 11.81 -6.58
N LEU A 78 -20.14 10.99 -7.61
CA LEU A 78 -19.03 10.97 -8.57
C LEU A 78 -18.83 12.35 -9.20
N PHE A 79 -17.58 12.80 -9.26
CA PHE A 79 -17.15 14.10 -9.79
C PHE A 79 -17.79 15.33 -9.10
N LYS A 80 -18.25 15.16 -7.85
CA LYS A 80 -18.81 16.26 -7.03
C LYS A 80 -17.97 16.52 -5.76
N GLY A 81 -16.78 15.98 -5.68
CA GLY A 81 -15.84 16.19 -4.59
C GLY A 81 -15.32 17.65 -4.64
N THR A 82 -15.58 18.44 -3.61
CA THR A 82 -15.15 19.85 -3.55
C THR A 82 -13.65 19.97 -3.30
N GLN A 83 -13.08 19.09 -2.47
CA GLN A 83 -11.65 19.09 -2.17
C GLN A 83 -10.81 18.66 -3.38
N ASN A 84 -11.39 17.81 -4.24
CA ASN A 84 -10.79 17.35 -5.47
C ASN A 84 -10.85 18.42 -6.59
N GLN A 85 -12.00 19.09 -6.75
CA GLN A 85 -12.19 20.04 -7.85
C GLN A 85 -11.54 21.41 -7.64
N GLU A 86 -11.30 21.81 -6.38
CA GLU A 86 -10.69 23.09 -6.04
C GLU A 86 -9.18 23.02 -5.80
N ASP A 87 -8.51 21.91 -6.20
CA ASP A 87 -7.06 21.67 -6.08
C ASP A 87 -6.48 21.85 -4.66
N PHE A 88 -7.31 21.67 -3.62
CA PHE A 88 -6.84 21.73 -2.22
C PHE A 88 -5.94 20.56 -1.83
N LEU A 89 -6.02 19.43 -2.57
CA LEU A 89 -5.16 18.27 -2.41
C LEU A 89 -4.09 18.25 -3.52
N PRO A 90 -2.88 18.73 -3.29
CA PRO A 90 -1.80 18.55 -4.25
C PRO A 90 -1.48 17.05 -4.38
N ILE A 91 -1.33 16.56 -5.64
CA ILE A 91 -1.01 15.14 -5.96
C ILE A 91 -2.13 14.15 -5.56
N GLN A 92 -3.38 14.62 -5.58
CA GLN A 92 -4.55 13.83 -5.22
C GLN A 92 -4.73 12.58 -6.10
N ASP A 93 -4.46 12.68 -7.39
CA ASP A 93 -4.69 11.61 -8.38
C ASP A 93 -3.74 10.41 -8.22
N SER A 94 -2.62 10.57 -7.52
CA SER A 94 -1.66 9.48 -7.32
C SER A 94 -1.64 8.98 -5.89
N ASP A 95 -1.26 9.83 -4.93
CA ASP A 95 -0.93 9.38 -3.58
C ASP A 95 -2.14 9.37 -2.64
N PHE A 96 -3.10 10.29 -2.83
CA PHE A 96 -4.28 10.46 -1.98
C PHE A 96 -5.59 10.06 -2.66
N ILE A 97 -5.55 9.22 -3.68
CA ILE A 97 -6.74 8.77 -4.43
C ILE A 97 -7.79 8.10 -3.52
N PHE A 98 -7.37 7.44 -2.44
CA PHE A 98 -8.29 6.85 -1.47
C PHE A 98 -9.13 7.92 -0.73
N ALA A 99 -8.61 9.15 -0.54
CA ALA A 99 -9.39 10.26 0.01
C ALA A 99 -10.47 10.73 -0.96
N VAL A 100 -10.16 10.75 -2.26
CA VAL A 100 -11.14 11.07 -3.31
C VAL A 100 -12.27 10.04 -3.32
N VAL A 101 -11.93 8.74 -3.22
CA VAL A 101 -12.94 7.67 -3.07
C VAL A 101 -13.79 7.89 -1.82
N GLY A 102 -13.19 8.32 -0.71
CA GLY A 102 -13.89 8.64 0.54
C GLY A 102 -14.82 9.84 0.39
N GLU A 103 -14.42 10.91 -0.31
CA GLU A 103 -15.25 12.09 -0.54
C GLU A 103 -16.42 11.81 -1.50
N GLU A 104 -16.16 11.12 -2.62
CA GLU A 104 -17.14 10.91 -3.67
C GLU A 104 -18.11 9.75 -3.42
N LEU A 105 -17.61 8.63 -2.89
CA LEU A 105 -18.38 7.40 -2.66
C LEU A 105 -18.67 7.14 -1.17
N GLY A 106 -18.10 7.93 -0.28
CA GLY A 106 -18.30 7.81 1.16
C GLY A 106 -17.73 6.54 1.77
N VAL A 107 -18.15 6.26 3.00
CA VAL A 107 -17.71 5.06 3.73
C VAL A 107 -18.06 3.76 2.99
N LEU A 108 -19.21 3.70 2.32
CA LEU A 108 -19.60 2.51 1.56
C LEU A 108 -18.64 2.22 0.42
N GLY A 109 -18.20 3.24 -0.32
CA GLY A 109 -17.20 3.09 -1.37
C GLY A 109 -15.84 2.65 -0.84
N MET A 110 -15.38 3.24 0.27
CA MET A 110 -14.13 2.84 0.92
C MET A 110 -14.15 1.38 1.37
N VAL A 111 -15.23 0.94 2.03
CA VAL A 111 -15.39 -0.45 2.50
C VAL A 111 -15.45 -1.41 1.33
N ALA A 112 -16.18 -1.08 0.27
CA ALA A 112 -16.25 -1.90 -0.94
C ALA A 112 -14.87 -2.05 -1.60
N LEU A 113 -14.10 -0.97 -1.68
CA LEU A 113 -12.74 -0.97 -2.23
C LEU A 113 -11.78 -1.80 -1.38
N ILE A 114 -11.80 -1.65 -0.06
CA ILE A 114 -11.00 -2.48 0.86
C ILE A 114 -11.39 -3.96 0.73
N GLY A 115 -12.69 -4.27 0.61
CA GLY A 115 -13.18 -5.62 0.38
C GLY A 115 -12.66 -6.23 -0.92
N LEU A 116 -12.66 -5.45 -2.02
CA LEU A 116 -12.09 -5.84 -3.30
C LEU A 116 -10.59 -6.14 -3.21
N TYR A 117 -9.81 -5.28 -2.56
CA TYR A 117 -8.37 -5.52 -2.35
C TYR A 117 -8.11 -6.73 -1.45
N THR A 118 -8.90 -6.92 -0.41
CA THR A 118 -8.79 -8.08 0.47
C THR A 118 -9.04 -9.38 -0.31
N TYR A 119 -10.10 -9.40 -1.13
CA TYR A 119 -10.40 -10.53 -2.01
C TYR A 119 -9.28 -10.76 -3.04
N PHE A 120 -8.74 -9.70 -3.62
CA PHE A 120 -7.63 -9.77 -4.57
C PHE A 120 -6.39 -10.40 -3.93
N LEU A 121 -5.95 -9.91 -2.78
CA LEU A 121 -4.81 -10.47 -2.04
C LEU A 121 -5.06 -11.92 -1.61
N TYR A 122 -6.26 -12.25 -1.14
CA TYR A 122 -6.65 -13.61 -0.81
C TYR A 122 -6.50 -14.55 -2.01
N ARG A 123 -6.99 -14.15 -3.18
CA ARG A 123 -6.85 -14.95 -4.41
C ARG A 123 -5.39 -15.18 -4.80
N MET A 124 -4.55 -14.18 -4.64
CA MET A 124 -3.12 -14.32 -4.91
C MET A 124 -2.44 -15.28 -3.93
N LEU A 125 -2.79 -15.24 -2.64
CA LEU A 125 -2.29 -16.20 -1.64
C LEU A 125 -2.75 -17.64 -1.95
N VAL A 126 -3.99 -17.82 -2.40
CA VAL A 126 -4.48 -19.14 -2.85
C VAL A 126 -3.66 -19.65 -4.03
N ILE A 127 -3.36 -18.79 -5.02
CA ILE A 127 -2.49 -19.16 -6.16
C ILE A 127 -1.09 -19.55 -5.69
N ALA A 128 -0.54 -18.82 -4.74
CA ALA A 128 0.76 -19.13 -4.15
C ALA A 128 0.77 -20.50 -3.44
N ALA A 129 -0.27 -20.78 -2.65
CA ALA A 129 -0.40 -22.05 -1.92
C ALA A 129 -0.64 -23.25 -2.84
N GLU A 130 -1.33 -23.06 -3.97
CA GLU A 130 -1.61 -24.12 -4.95
C GLU A 130 -0.56 -24.20 -6.08
N SER A 131 0.56 -23.48 -5.94
CA SER A 131 1.65 -23.50 -6.93
C SER A 131 2.26 -24.91 -7.04
N LYS A 132 2.63 -25.29 -8.27
CA LYS A 132 3.23 -26.61 -8.54
C LYS A 132 4.65 -26.76 -7.96
N ASP A 133 5.39 -25.67 -7.95
CA ASP A 133 6.81 -25.60 -7.59
C ASP A 133 7.06 -24.51 -6.53
N GLU A 134 8.07 -24.72 -5.71
CA GLU A 134 8.47 -23.78 -4.66
C GLU A 134 8.83 -22.41 -5.23
N TYR A 135 9.48 -22.37 -6.39
CA TYR A 135 9.86 -21.12 -7.05
C TYR A 135 8.62 -20.29 -7.41
N GLY A 136 7.61 -20.90 -8.03
CA GLY A 136 6.35 -20.24 -8.37
C GLY A 136 5.62 -19.73 -7.12
N SER A 137 5.63 -20.51 -6.02
CA SER A 137 5.06 -20.11 -4.74
C SER A 137 5.77 -18.88 -4.17
N LEU A 138 7.10 -18.87 -4.14
CA LEU A 138 7.90 -17.74 -3.63
C LEU A 138 7.71 -16.47 -4.46
N VAL A 139 7.64 -16.59 -5.79
CA VAL A 139 7.34 -15.46 -6.68
C VAL A 139 5.95 -14.91 -6.38
N ALA A 140 4.94 -15.78 -6.26
CA ALA A 140 3.57 -15.36 -5.98
C ALA A 140 3.45 -14.68 -4.61
N VAL A 141 4.10 -15.20 -3.57
CA VAL A 141 4.15 -14.55 -2.24
C VAL A 141 4.87 -13.21 -2.30
N GLY A 142 6.01 -13.13 -3.02
CA GLY A 142 6.75 -11.87 -3.16
C GLY A 142 5.90 -10.76 -3.80
N VAL A 143 5.20 -11.08 -4.89
CA VAL A 143 4.30 -10.14 -5.55
C VAL A 143 3.11 -9.77 -4.66
N THR A 144 2.51 -10.75 -3.97
CA THR A 144 1.41 -10.51 -3.03
C THR A 144 1.84 -9.57 -1.90
N SER A 145 3.03 -9.79 -1.34
CA SER A 145 3.60 -8.93 -0.28
C SER A 145 3.85 -7.51 -0.76
N MET A 146 4.25 -7.34 -2.04
CA MET A 146 4.41 -6.01 -2.65
C MET A 146 3.06 -5.28 -2.74
N PHE A 147 2.03 -5.93 -3.29
CA PHE A 147 0.70 -5.34 -3.38
C PHE A 147 0.10 -5.06 -2.00
N ALA A 148 0.23 -5.99 -1.06
CA ALA A 148 -0.24 -5.79 0.31
C ALA A 148 0.41 -4.56 0.95
N TYR A 149 1.73 -4.39 0.80
CA TYR A 149 2.43 -3.21 1.28
C TYR A 149 1.90 -1.92 0.64
N GLN A 150 1.76 -1.88 -0.69
CA GLN A 150 1.28 -0.68 -1.39
C GLN A 150 -0.13 -0.29 -0.93
N ILE A 151 -1.05 -1.26 -0.82
CA ILE A 151 -2.43 -1.04 -0.38
C ILE A 151 -2.45 -0.52 1.07
N ILE A 152 -1.78 -1.20 2.00
CA ILE A 152 -1.75 -0.83 3.42
C ILE A 152 -1.10 0.55 3.59
N GLN A 153 0.00 0.80 2.88
CA GLN A 153 0.73 2.06 2.98
C GLN A 153 -0.10 3.23 2.44
N ASN A 154 -0.72 3.10 1.26
CA ASN A 154 -1.53 4.16 0.66
C ASN A 154 -2.77 4.46 1.51
N ILE A 155 -3.54 3.44 1.88
CA ILE A 155 -4.73 3.62 2.72
C ILE A 155 -4.32 4.17 4.09
N GLY A 156 -3.27 3.60 4.70
CA GLY A 156 -2.82 3.99 6.04
C GLY A 156 -2.33 5.44 6.12
N MET A 157 -1.60 5.93 5.11
CA MET A 157 -1.16 7.34 5.10
C MET A 157 -2.32 8.31 4.85
N THR A 158 -3.31 7.89 4.05
CA THR A 158 -4.50 8.70 3.74
C THR A 158 -5.37 8.93 4.97
N VAL A 159 -5.44 7.95 5.89
CA VAL A 159 -6.18 8.05 7.16
C VAL A 159 -5.30 8.37 8.37
N SER A 160 -4.11 8.91 8.17
CA SER A 160 -3.17 9.34 9.23
C SER A 160 -2.65 8.22 10.14
N LEU A 161 -2.72 6.95 9.74
CA LEU A 161 -2.21 5.82 10.53
C LEU A 161 -0.72 5.55 10.28
N ILE A 162 -0.20 5.98 9.15
CA ILE A 162 1.18 5.74 8.70
C ILE A 162 1.74 7.04 8.12
N PRO A 163 3.06 7.32 8.29
CA PRO A 163 3.67 8.51 7.71
C PRO A 163 3.58 8.52 6.18
N VAL A 164 3.45 9.71 5.60
CA VAL A 164 3.33 9.91 4.14
C VAL A 164 4.60 9.47 3.43
N THR A 165 4.48 8.57 2.47
CA THR A 165 5.61 8.01 1.72
C THR A 165 5.51 8.16 0.20
N GLY A 166 4.39 8.65 -0.33
CA GLY A 166 4.22 8.80 -1.78
C GLY A 166 4.13 7.46 -2.52
N VAL A 167 3.42 6.49 -1.94
CA VAL A 167 3.19 5.16 -2.55
C VAL A 167 1.81 5.14 -3.21
N THR A 168 1.77 4.80 -4.49
CA THR A 168 0.54 4.72 -5.28
C THR A 168 -0.33 3.51 -4.92
N LEU A 169 -1.64 3.66 -5.00
CA LEU A 169 -2.61 2.57 -4.83
C LEU A 169 -2.70 1.75 -6.13
N PRO A 170 -2.41 0.44 -6.11
CA PRO A 170 -2.38 -0.38 -7.33
C PRO A 170 -3.67 -0.30 -8.15
N PHE A 171 -3.55 -0.17 -9.46
CA PHE A 171 -4.64 -0.13 -10.46
C PHE A 171 -5.57 1.08 -10.39
N ILE A 172 -5.55 1.89 -9.34
CA ILE A 172 -6.47 3.03 -9.17
C ILE A 172 -5.73 4.35 -9.28
N SER A 173 -4.55 4.47 -8.63
CA SER A 173 -3.74 5.69 -8.70
C SER A 173 -3.29 5.99 -10.12
N TYR A 174 -3.32 7.27 -10.48
CA TYR A 174 -2.71 7.75 -11.70
C TYR A 174 -1.19 7.59 -11.66
N GLY A 175 -0.63 6.96 -12.71
CA GLY A 175 0.82 6.78 -12.86
C GLY A 175 1.17 5.69 -13.87
N GLY A 176 1.72 6.07 -15.03
CA GLY A 176 2.04 5.12 -16.10
C GLY A 176 2.99 4.01 -15.66
N SER A 177 4.05 4.34 -14.93
CA SER A 177 5.01 3.36 -14.40
C SER A 177 4.39 2.43 -13.34
N SER A 178 3.51 2.97 -12.50
CA SER A 178 2.78 2.19 -11.49
C SER A 178 1.86 1.16 -12.14
N VAL A 179 1.10 1.57 -13.16
CA VAL A 179 0.21 0.68 -13.91
C VAL A 179 1.00 -0.41 -14.63
N LEU A 180 2.09 -0.06 -15.33
CA LEU A 180 2.93 -1.05 -16.02
C LEU A 180 3.51 -2.08 -15.04
N THR A 181 4.02 -1.62 -13.90
CA THR A 181 4.57 -2.51 -12.86
C THR A 181 3.47 -3.42 -12.29
N SER A 182 2.30 -2.87 -12.00
CA SER A 182 1.16 -3.65 -11.47
C SER A 182 0.69 -4.70 -12.47
N MET A 183 0.58 -4.36 -13.76
CA MET A 183 0.20 -5.30 -14.82
C MET A 183 1.26 -6.39 -15.04
N ALA A 184 2.55 -6.04 -15.02
CA ALA A 184 3.63 -7.01 -15.13
C ALA A 184 3.60 -8.02 -13.96
N ASN A 185 3.42 -7.53 -12.73
CA ASN A 185 3.29 -8.39 -11.55
C ASN A 185 2.04 -9.27 -11.59
N LEU A 186 0.91 -8.73 -12.05
CA LEU A 186 -0.29 -9.53 -12.26
C LEU A 186 -0.06 -10.63 -13.30
N GLY A 187 0.68 -10.33 -14.39
CA GLY A 187 1.08 -11.31 -15.40
C GLY A 187 1.92 -12.46 -14.83
N LEU A 188 2.83 -12.16 -13.88
CA LEU A 188 3.60 -13.20 -13.17
C LEU A 188 2.68 -14.12 -12.35
N ILE A 189 1.72 -13.58 -11.61
CA ILE A 189 0.75 -14.35 -10.83
C ILE A 189 -0.11 -15.23 -11.74
N LEU A 190 -0.59 -14.68 -12.86
CA LEU A 190 -1.38 -15.45 -13.84
C LEU A 190 -0.56 -16.58 -14.46
N ASN A 191 0.72 -16.36 -14.77
CA ASN A 191 1.62 -17.40 -15.26
C ASN A 191 1.75 -18.54 -14.25
N VAL A 192 1.98 -18.23 -12.96
CA VAL A 192 2.01 -19.24 -11.88
C VAL A 192 0.69 -19.99 -11.80
N SER A 193 -0.44 -19.28 -11.87
CA SER A 193 -1.79 -19.86 -11.83
C SER A 193 -2.06 -20.84 -12.99
N MET A 194 -1.62 -20.50 -14.20
CA MET A 194 -1.80 -21.37 -15.38
C MET A 194 -1.00 -22.66 -15.29
N ARG A 195 0.20 -22.61 -14.70
CA ARG A 195 1.11 -23.78 -14.56
C ARG A 195 0.72 -24.71 -13.42
N ARG A 196 -0.18 -24.34 -12.51
CA ARG A 196 -0.58 -25.18 -11.38
C ARG A 196 -1.39 -26.41 -11.78
N LYS A 197 -2.17 -26.35 -12.88
CA LYS A 197 -2.90 -27.50 -13.40
C LYS A 197 -1.94 -28.44 -14.13
N LYS A 198 -1.78 -29.71 -13.66
CA LYS A 198 -1.23 -30.77 -14.49
C LYS A 198 -2.16 -30.90 -15.69
N ILE A 199 -1.66 -30.67 -16.91
CA ILE A 199 -2.33 -31.08 -18.12
C ILE A 199 -2.20 -32.61 -18.12
N ASN A 200 -3.25 -33.32 -17.69
CA ASN A 200 -3.36 -34.75 -17.89
C ASN A 200 -3.78 -34.91 -19.35
N PHE A 201 -2.83 -35.31 -20.19
CA PHE A 201 -3.10 -35.84 -21.52
C PHE A 201 -3.58 -37.27 -21.38
#